data_048999edbc32dae2d4ab7f072989bb76
#
_entry.id   048999edbc32dae2d4ab7f072989bb76
#
_cell.length_a   1.000
_cell.length_b   1.000
_cell.length_c   1.000
_cell.angle_alpha   90.00
_cell.angle_beta   90.00
_cell.angle_gamma   90.00
#
_symmetry.space_group_name_H-M   'P 1'
#
loop_
_entity.id
_entity.type
_entity.pdbx_description
1 polymer ?
#
loop_
_entity_poly.entity_id
_entity_poly.type
_entity_poly.pdbx_seq_one_letter_code
_entity_poly.pdbx_strand_id
1 'polypeptide(L)'
;ARKHFNNEEYDIIRIPNNPFSRVVIPEYIRKRKSLPIDAIKRIRDARFDNPRTAMARDVFMMLFYLMGINMKDFFSLANETYGRVEYRRSKETTIDNKSYVPLSVRVEPELRPLLDYYSNGTFLSYFRMRYTDYNNFLKAVNKELKLVSKQLGLGVQLSTNWARHSWASIATKNAGIGKADVDFCLGHVNNDFKMADIYIDIDYSICDKANRAVLDLLKKNE
;
A
#
# COMPACT_ATOMS: atom_id res chain seq x y z
N ALA A 1 -8.75 16.29 27.33
CA ALA A 1 -8.56 16.68 28.76
C ALA A 1 -9.71 17.58 29.24
N ARG A 2 -9.94 18.82 28.70
CA ARG A 2 -11.01 19.72 29.20
C ARG A 2 -12.37 19.05 29.26
N LYS A 3 -12.87 18.45 28.19
CA LYS A 3 -14.17 17.73 28.16
C LYS A 3 -14.29 16.59 29.18
N HIS A 4 -13.17 16.06 29.67
CA HIS A 4 -13.17 14.97 30.66
C HIS A 4 -13.11 15.49 32.08
N PHE A 5 -12.38 16.59 32.35
CA PHE A 5 -12.13 17.11 33.67
C PHE A 5 -13.00 18.32 34.06
N ASN A 6 -13.56 19.01 33.06
CA ASN A 6 -14.50 20.11 33.29
C ASN A 6 -15.93 19.60 33.14
N ASN A 7 -16.80 20.04 34.01
CA ASN A 7 -18.23 19.87 33.88
C ASN A 7 -18.89 21.24 33.94
N GLU A 8 -19.27 21.76 32.81
CA GLU A 8 -19.84 23.11 32.66
C GLU A 8 -21.25 23.19 33.27
N GLU A 9 -22.01 22.06 33.37
CA GLU A 9 -23.34 22.02 33.98
C GLU A 9 -23.27 22.21 35.52
N TYR A 10 -22.16 21.85 36.14
CA TYR A 10 -21.96 21.97 37.58
C TYR A 10 -20.89 23.01 37.95
N ASP A 11 -20.52 23.89 37.04
CA ASP A 11 -19.51 24.94 37.24
C ASP A 11 -18.14 24.42 37.72
N ILE A 12 -17.84 23.15 37.43
CA ILE A 12 -16.58 22.52 37.81
C ILE A 12 -15.54 22.75 36.71
N ILE A 13 -14.75 23.79 36.83
CA ILE A 13 -13.69 24.13 35.90
C ILE A 13 -12.32 23.77 36.52
N ARG A 14 -11.85 22.54 36.26
CA ARG A 14 -10.52 22.09 36.74
C ARG A 14 -9.39 22.49 35.83
N ILE A 15 -9.67 22.67 34.53
CA ILE A 15 -8.71 23.13 33.52
C ILE A 15 -9.27 24.42 32.92
N PRO A 16 -8.96 25.61 33.51
CA PRO A 16 -9.52 26.89 33.07
C PRO A 16 -8.92 27.35 31.72
N ASN A 17 -7.66 26.99 31.47
CA ASN A 17 -6.97 27.45 30.27
C ASN A 17 -7.06 26.45 29.14
N ASN A 18 -7.20 26.93 27.91
CA ASN A 18 -6.99 26.16 26.71
C ASN A 18 -5.57 26.40 26.17
N PRO A 19 -4.57 25.56 26.51
CA PRO A 19 -3.18 25.80 26.13
C PRO A 19 -2.99 25.78 24.59
N PHE A 20 -3.95 25.22 23.86
CA PHE A 20 -3.90 25.14 22.40
C PHE A 20 -4.76 26.19 21.67
N SER A 21 -5.39 27.14 22.38
CA SER A 21 -6.27 28.14 21.78
C SER A 21 -5.55 29.08 20.78
N ARG A 22 -4.24 29.23 20.93
CA ARG A 22 -3.40 30.07 20.06
C ARG A 22 -2.56 29.25 19.07
N VAL A 23 -2.69 27.92 19.08
CA VAL A 23 -1.94 27.05 18.17
C VAL A 23 -2.66 27.03 16.82
N VAL A 24 -2.07 27.71 15.86
CA VAL A 24 -2.45 27.59 14.46
C VAL A 24 -1.78 26.35 13.90
N ILE A 25 -2.57 25.29 13.60
CA ILE A 25 -2.06 24.12 12.90
C ILE A 25 -1.89 24.54 11.43
N PRO A 26 -0.65 24.60 10.90
CA PRO A 26 -0.45 24.96 9.51
C PRO A 26 -1.14 23.95 8.61
N GLU A 27 -1.78 24.44 7.55
CA GLU A 27 -2.43 23.60 6.57
C GLU A 27 -1.38 22.72 5.86
N TYR A 28 -1.52 21.39 6.02
CA TYR A 28 -0.59 20.46 5.40
C TYR A 28 -0.96 20.25 3.94
N ILE A 29 -0.23 20.87 3.04
CA ILE A 29 -0.34 20.62 1.60
C ILE A 29 0.22 19.22 1.31
N ARG A 30 -0.67 18.27 1.04
CA ARG A 30 -0.29 16.90 0.69
C ARG A 30 0.49 16.89 -0.62
N LYS A 31 1.78 16.66 -0.56
CA LYS A 31 2.59 16.41 -1.75
C LYS A 31 2.13 15.12 -2.42
N ARG A 32 1.82 15.17 -3.71
CA ARG A 32 1.46 13.98 -4.49
C ARG A 32 2.66 13.05 -4.54
N LYS A 33 2.44 11.77 -4.19
CA LYS A 33 3.50 10.73 -4.13
C LYS A 33 3.25 9.66 -5.18
N SER A 34 2.89 10.03 -6.41
CA SER A 34 2.66 9.08 -7.49
C SER A 34 3.66 9.30 -8.63
N LEU A 35 4.12 8.21 -9.21
CA LEU A 35 4.98 8.19 -10.40
C LEU A 35 4.12 8.01 -11.65
N PRO A 36 4.52 8.59 -12.79
CA PRO A 36 3.91 8.30 -14.09
C PRO A 36 4.29 6.89 -14.57
N ILE A 37 3.53 6.38 -15.55
CA ILE A 37 3.71 5.05 -16.13
C ILE A 37 5.16 4.82 -16.58
N ASP A 38 5.76 5.78 -17.28
CA ASP A 38 7.13 5.65 -17.79
C ASP A 38 8.17 5.49 -16.70
N ALA A 39 7.97 6.17 -15.55
CA ALA A 39 8.84 5.97 -14.39
C ALA A 39 8.70 4.57 -13.79
N ILE A 40 7.48 4.02 -13.76
CA ILE A 40 7.25 2.62 -13.32
C ILE A 40 7.92 1.64 -14.30
N LYS A 41 7.78 1.85 -15.62
CA LYS A 41 8.48 1.05 -16.65
C LYS A 41 9.99 1.09 -16.46
N ARG A 42 10.57 2.28 -16.22
CA ARG A 42 12.01 2.45 -15.97
C ARG A 42 12.46 1.71 -14.69
N ILE A 43 11.68 1.75 -13.62
CA ILE A 43 11.98 1.00 -12.39
C ILE A 43 11.92 -0.50 -12.68
N ARG A 44 10.90 -0.99 -13.37
CA ARG A 44 10.73 -2.41 -13.72
C ARG A 44 11.91 -2.94 -14.51
N ASP A 45 12.33 -2.21 -15.54
CA ASP A 45 13.31 -2.66 -16.53
C ASP A 45 14.76 -2.39 -16.08
N ALA A 46 14.96 -1.65 -15.00
CA ALA A 46 16.29 -1.32 -14.49
C ALA A 46 17.05 -2.56 -13.97
N ARG A 47 18.35 -2.56 -14.23
CA ARG A 47 19.27 -3.55 -13.66
C ARG A 47 20.21 -2.86 -12.68
N PHE A 48 20.52 -3.53 -11.58
CA PHE A 48 21.38 -3.02 -10.53
C PHE A 48 22.41 -4.10 -10.15
N ASP A 49 23.67 -3.74 -10.14
CA ASP A 49 24.76 -4.66 -9.75
C ASP A 49 24.72 -4.97 -8.25
N ASN A 50 24.24 -4.01 -7.44
CA ASN A 50 24.09 -4.23 -6.01
C ASN A 50 22.84 -5.08 -5.73
N PRO A 51 22.99 -6.30 -5.14
CA PRO A 51 21.86 -7.20 -4.89
C PRO A 51 20.80 -6.60 -3.94
N ARG A 52 21.19 -5.70 -3.03
CA ARG A 52 20.24 -5.04 -2.12
C ARG A 52 19.37 -4.02 -2.87
N THR A 53 19.98 -3.29 -3.78
CA THR A 53 19.26 -2.31 -4.62
C THR A 53 18.34 -3.04 -5.60
N ALA A 54 18.81 -4.13 -6.21
CA ALA A 54 17.98 -5.00 -7.06
C ALA A 54 16.78 -5.57 -6.29
N MET A 55 17.01 -6.13 -5.09
CA MET A 55 15.93 -6.61 -4.22
C MET A 55 14.92 -5.51 -3.88
N ALA A 56 15.37 -4.30 -3.56
CA ALA A 56 14.46 -3.21 -3.24
C ALA A 56 13.60 -2.79 -4.43
N ARG A 57 14.16 -2.78 -5.66
CA ARG A 57 13.42 -2.61 -6.90
C ARG A 57 12.35 -3.70 -7.06
N ASP A 58 12.71 -4.96 -6.84
CA ASP A 58 11.79 -6.10 -6.96
C ASP A 58 10.67 -6.02 -5.92
N VAL A 59 10.99 -5.68 -4.68
CA VAL A 59 9.97 -5.44 -3.64
C VAL A 59 9.02 -4.31 -4.06
N PHE A 60 9.53 -3.19 -4.59
CA PHE A 60 8.69 -2.11 -5.08
C PHE A 60 7.74 -2.58 -6.18
N MET A 61 8.24 -3.37 -7.13
CA MET A 61 7.41 -3.91 -8.22
C MET A 61 6.39 -4.94 -7.70
N MET A 62 6.75 -5.81 -6.76
CA MET A 62 5.79 -6.72 -6.11
C MET A 62 4.67 -5.96 -5.40
N LEU A 63 5.01 -4.91 -4.66
CA LEU A 63 4.00 -4.05 -4.03
C LEU A 63 3.07 -3.42 -5.07
N PHE A 64 3.62 -2.97 -6.20
CA PHE A 64 2.84 -2.37 -7.29
C PHE A 64 1.93 -3.42 -7.95
N TYR A 65 2.44 -4.60 -8.29
CA TYR A 65 1.68 -5.70 -8.91
C TYR A 65 0.57 -6.25 -8.00
N LEU A 66 0.75 -6.12 -6.68
CA LEU A 66 -0.27 -6.43 -5.67
C LEU A 66 -1.16 -5.22 -5.33
N MET A 67 -1.48 -4.38 -6.32
CA MET A 67 -2.38 -3.22 -6.19
C MET A 67 -1.94 -2.24 -5.08
N GLY A 68 -0.64 -2.13 -4.83
CA GLY A 68 -0.11 -1.25 -3.78
C GLY A 68 -0.36 -1.75 -2.37
N ILE A 69 -0.24 -3.04 -2.13
CA ILE A 69 -0.27 -3.62 -0.78
C ILE A 69 0.67 -2.85 0.17
N ASN A 70 0.27 -2.65 1.41
CA ASN A 70 1.14 -2.04 2.41
C ASN A 70 2.32 -2.96 2.73
N MET A 71 3.47 -2.36 2.97
CA MET A 71 4.70 -3.11 3.27
C MET A 71 4.57 -4.04 4.49
N LYS A 72 3.80 -3.64 5.51
CA LYS A 72 3.54 -4.48 6.68
C LYS A 72 2.74 -5.72 6.32
N ASP A 73 1.69 -5.54 5.52
CA ASP A 73 0.83 -6.64 5.07
C ASP A 73 1.63 -7.56 4.13
N PHE A 74 2.43 -7.00 3.22
CA PHE A 74 3.33 -7.74 2.35
C PHE A 74 4.32 -8.63 3.12
N PHE A 75 4.97 -8.09 4.15
CA PHE A 75 5.92 -8.86 4.97
C PHE A 75 5.24 -10.00 5.74
N SER A 76 3.96 -9.87 6.03
CA SER A 76 3.15 -10.85 6.75
C SER A 76 2.45 -11.87 5.86
N LEU A 77 2.59 -11.79 4.52
CA LEU A 77 2.00 -12.75 3.61
C LEU A 77 2.53 -14.17 3.88
N ALA A 78 1.62 -15.11 4.08
CA ALA A 78 1.97 -16.46 4.49
C ALA A 78 1.96 -17.47 3.34
N ASN A 79 1.04 -17.33 2.39
CA ASN A 79 0.80 -18.29 1.33
C ASN A 79 0.12 -17.66 0.11
N GLU A 80 0.11 -18.43 -0.95
CA GLU A 80 -0.71 -18.26 -2.13
C GLU A 80 -1.63 -19.48 -2.23
N THR A 81 -2.88 -19.25 -2.56
CA THR A 81 -3.88 -20.29 -2.70
C THR A 81 -4.65 -20.08 -4.01
N TYR A 82 -4.69 -21.09 -4.86
CA TYR A 82 -5.40 -21.05 -6.16
C TYR A 82 -5.06 -19.83 -7.03
N GLY A 83 -3.78 -19.45 -7.07
CA GLY A 83 -3.31 -18.30 -7.86
C GLY A 83 -3.69 -16.95 -7.27
N ARG A 84 -4.01 -16.89 -5.98
CA ARG A 84 -4.37 -15.66 -5.27
C ARG A 84 -3.58 -15.49 -3.98
N VAL A 85 -3.30 -14.26 -3.64
CA VAL A 85 -2.73 -13.88 -2.35
C VAL A 85 -3.84 -13.24 -1.52
N GLU A 86 -4.09 -13.81 -0.35
CA GLU A 86 -5.11 -13.33 0.56
C GLU A 86 -4.50 -12.77 1.83
N TYR A 87 -4.99 -11.61 2.26
CA TYR A 87 -4.51 -10.98 3.46
C TYR A 87 -5.55 -10.03 4.08
N ARG A 88 -5.37 -9.73 5.36
CA ARG A 88 -6.14 -8.70 6.07
C ARG A 88 -5.26 -7.49 6.33
N ARG A 89 -5.81 -6.30 6.14
CA ARG A 89 -5.05 -5.07 6.39
C ARG A 89 -4.76 -4.88 7.87
N SER A 90 -3.49 -4.77 8.21
CA SER A 90 -3.04 -4.60 9.60
C SER A 90 -3.37 -3.23 10.22
N LYS A 91 -3.80 -2.23 9.43
CA LYS A 91 -4.18 -0.90 9.94
C LYS A 91 -5.64 -0.80 10.40
N GLU A 92 -6.44 -1.81 10.14
CA GLU A 92 -7.87 -1.81 10.45
C GLU A 92 -8.21 -2.53 11.75
N THR A 93 -7.20 -2.84 12.57
CA THR A 93 -7.38 -3.27 13.96
C THR A 93 -7.89 -2.10 14.79
N THR A 94 -9.12 -1.69 14.59
CA THR A 94 -9.85 -0.83 15.52
C THR A 94 -10.68 -1.69 16.47
N ILE A 95 -10.87 -1.16 17.64
CA ILE A 95 -11.42 -1.62 18.91
C ILE A 95 -12.67 -2.55 18.83
N ASP A 96 -13.32 -2.62 17.69
CA ASP A 96 -14.50 -3.46 17.47
C ASP A 96 -14.23 -4.51 16.39
N ASN A 97 -13.61 -5.58 16.67
CA ASN A 97 -13.38 -6.82 15.92
C ASN A 97 -14.39 -7.23 14.81
N LYS A 98 -15.14 -6.33 14.17
CA LYS A 98 -16.37 -6.62 13.44
C LYS A 98 -16.41 -6.31 11.94
N SER A 99 -15.33 -5.87 11.29
CA SER A 99 -15.42 -5.61 9.84
C SER A 99 -14.07 -5.75 9.15
N TYR A 100 -13.60 -6.98 9.03
CA TYR A 100 -12.46 -7.27 8.16
C TYR A 100 -12.94 -7.89 6.87
N VAL A 101 -13.00 -7.08 5.82
CA VAL A 101 -13.07 -7.62 4.47
C VAL A 101 -11.67 -8.14 4.14
N PRO A 102 -11.46 -9.46 3.98
CA PRO A 102 -10.19 -9.96 3.50
C PRO A 102 -9.96 -9.41 2.10
N LEU A 103 -8.74 -9.06 1.77
CA LEU A 103 -8.34 -8.71 0.42
C LEU A 103 -7.82 -9.97 -0.28
N SER A 104 -8.28 -10.19 -1.50
CA SER A 104 -7.85 -11.30 -2.34
C SER A 104 -7.35 -10.74 -3.67
N VAL A 105 -6.06 -10.92 -3.96
CA VAL A 105 -5.39 -10.37 -5.14
C VAL A 105 -4.92 -11.51 -6.02
N ARG A 106 -5.32 -11.51 -7.29
CA ARG A 106 -4.85 -12.48 -8.27
C ARG A 106 -3.36 -12.28 -8.53
N VAL A 107 -2.62 -13.39 -8.58
CA VAL A 107 -1.22 -13.39 -8.97
C VAL A 107 -1.14 -13.27 -10.49
N GLU A 108 -0.79 -12.09 -10.95
CA GLU A 108 -0.63 -11.80 -12.36
C GLU A 108 0.71 -12.36 -12.91
N PRO A 109 0.80 -12.65 -14.21
CA PRO A 109 2.02 -13.21 -14.83
C PRO A 109 3.30 -12.41 -14.54
N GLU A 110 3.19 -11.08 -14.44
CA GLU A 110 4.32 -10.20 -14.16
C GLU A 110 4.87 -10.35 -12.73
N LEU A 111 4.02 -10.77 -11.81
CA LEU A 111 4.38 -11.01 -10.40
C LEU A 111 5.00 -12.39 -10.18
N ARG A 112 4.58 -13.40 -10.95
CA ARG A 112 4.96 -14.80 -10.77
C ARG A 112 6.47 -15.02 -10.64
N PRO A 113 7.33 -14.54 -11.57
CA PRO A 113 8.77 -14.76 -11.49
C PRO A 113 9.41 -14.21 -10.20
N LEU A 114 8.87 -13.10 -9.68
CA LEU A 114 9.37 -12.49 -8.44
C LEU A 114 8.95 -13.32 -7.21
N LEU A 115 7.71 -13.80 -7.18
CA LEU A 115 7.27 -14.69 -6.09
C LEU A 115 8.09 -15.97 -6.06
N ASP A 116 8.30 -16.60 -7.20
CA ASP A 116 9.08 -17.84 -7.30
C ASP A 116 10.53 -17.63 -6.85
N TYR A 117 11.15 -16.53 -7.27
CA TYR A 117 12.54 -16.21 -6.89
C TYR A 117 12.69 -15.95 -5.38
N TYR A 118 11.72 -15.28 -4.75
CA TYR A 118 11.80 -14.93 -3.33
C TYR A 118 11.12 -15.95 -2.40
N SER A 119 10.62 -17.08 -2.94
CA SER A 119 10.03 -18.19 -2.20
C SER A 119 10.93 -19.41 -2.30
N ASN A 120 11.72 -19.67 -1.27
CA ASN A 120 12.57 -20.87 -1.20
C ASN A 120 11.89 -21.90 -0.30
N GLY A 121 11.05 -22.75 -0.88
CA GLY A 121 10.28 -23.78 -0.18
C GLY A 121 9.08 -23.24 0.62
N THR A 122 9.15 -22.01 1.12
CA THR A 122 8.05 -21.33 1.83
C THR A 122 7.82 -19.97 1.19
N PHE A 123 6.57 -19.59 1.07
CA PHE A 123 6.14 -18.34 0.42
C PHE A 123 6.86 -17.12 1.00
N LEU A 124 7.57 -16.36 0.14
CA LEU A 124 8.35 -15.17 0.48
C LEU A 124 9.34 -15.36 1.67
N SER A 125 9.82 -16.59 1.88
CA SER A 125 10.71 -16.91 3.00
C SER A 125 12.03 -16.15 2.96
N TYR A 126 12.52 -15.78 1.78
CA TYR A 126 13.74 -15.01 1.60
C TYR A 126 13.80 -13.77 2.48
N PHE A 127 12.71 -13.03 2.60
CA PHE A 127 12.66 -11.79 3.39
C PHE A 127 12.67 -12.11 4.89
N ARG A 128 11.88 -13.08 5.34
CA ARG A 128 11.79 -13.47 6.75
C ARG A 128 13.06 -14.13 7.28
N MET A 129 13.80 -14.83 6.44
CA MET A 129 15.11 -15.38 6.80
C MET A 129 16.19 -14.30 6.94
N ARG A 130 16.04 -13.19 6.22
CA ARG A 130 17.05 -12.13 6.13
C ARG A 130 16.79 -10.96 7.09
N TYR A 131 15.56 -10.74 7.49
CA TYR A 131 15.14 -9.64 8.35
C TYR A 131 14.37 -10.17 9.55
N THR A 132 14.82 -9.81 10.74
CA THR A 132 14.21 -10.25 12.02
C THR A 132 12.81 -9.70 12.23
N ASP A 133 12.54 -8.50 11.70
CA ASP A 133 11.25 -7.84 11.85
C ASP A 133 10.92 -6.93 10.66
N TYR A 134 9.66 -6.55 10.59
CA TYR A 134 9.11 -5.64 9.59
C TYR A 134 9.82 -4.29 9.52
N ASN A 135 10.18 -3.68 10.67
CA ASN A 135 10.76 -2.34 10.69
C ASN A 135 12.15 -2.33 10.07
N ASN A 136 12.95 -3.36 10.35
CA ASN A 136 14.27 -3.54 9.76
C ASN A 136 14.17 -3.75 8.25
N PHE A 137 13.22 -4.58 7.81
CA PHE A 137 12.95 -4.78 6.38
C PHE A 137 12.52 -3.47 5.70
N LEU A 138 11.55 -2.75 6.26
CA LEU A 138 11.06 -1.48 5.73
C LEU A 138 12.19 -0.43 5.60
N LYS A 139 13.01 -0.30 6.65
CA LYS A 139 14.15 0.64 6.65
C LYS A 139 15.17 0.28 5.56
N ALA A 140 15.51 -1.00 5.44
CA ALA A 140 16.46 -1.48 4.43
C ALA A 140 15.93 -1.21 3.01
N VAL A 141 14.69 -1.62 2.71
CA VAL A 141 14.09 -1.39 1.38
C VAL A 141 13.98 0.10 1.07
N ASN A 142 13.50 0.94 1.98
CA ASN A 142 13.37 2.37 1.74
C ASN A 142 14.72 3.07 1.56
N LYS A 143 15.78 2.61 2.22
CA LYS A 143 17.14 3.11 2.00
C LYS A 143 17.59 2.86 0.56
N GLU A 144 17.42 1.63 0.08
CA GLU A 144 17.83 1.25 -1.27
C GLU A 144 16.92 1.89 -2.35
N LEU A 145 15.62 2.06 -2.10
CA LEU A 145 14.72 2.76 -3.03
C LEU A 145 15.13 4.20 -3.30
N LYS A 146 15.75 4.89 -2.33
CA LYS A 146 16.34 6.22 -2.57
C LYS A 146 17.50 6.14 -3.56
N LEU A 147 18.31 5.07 -3.51
CA LEU A 147 19.39 4.83 -4.48
C LEU A 147 18.82 4.49 -5.86
N VAL A 148 17.79 3.65 -5.93
CA VAL A 148 17.04 3.40 -7.19
C VAL A 148 16.59 4.71 -7.81
N SER A 149 15.94 5.58 -7.03
CA SER A 149 15.48 6.89 -7.51
C SER A 149 16.62 7.76 -8.01
N LYS A 150 17.74 7.80 -7.29
CA LYS A 150 18.93 8.58 -7.67
C LYS A 150 19.53 8.07 -8.97
N GLN A 151 19.76 6.75 -9.09
CA GLN A 151 20.37 6.14 -10.28
C GLN A 151 19.50 6.27 -11.52
N LEU A 152 18.18 6.23 -11.35
CA LEU A 152 17.22 6.43 -12.43
C LEU A 152 16.86 7.90 -12.68
N GLY A 153 17.40 8.84 -11.93
CA GLY A 153 17.09 10.27 -12.11
C GLY A 153 15.61 10.60 -11.96
N LEU A 154 14.91 9.96 -11.00
CA LEU A 154 13.46 10.18 -10.83
C LEU A 154 13.12 11.50 -10.12
N GLY A 155 14.09 12.16 -9.48
CA GLY A 155 13.93 13.45 -8.81
C GLY A 155 13.06 13.41 -7.55
N VAL A 156 12.79 12.21 -6.98
CA VAL A 156 11.93 12.04 -5.81
C VAL A 156 12.59 11.18 -4.74
N GLN A 157 12.14 11.34 -3.50
CA GLN A 157 12.52 10.45 -2.39
C GLN A 157 11.63 9.20 -2.42
N LEU A 158 12.00 8.23 -3.28
CA LEU A 158 11.23 7.01 -3.47
C LEU A 158 11.14 6.20 -2.16
N SER A 159 9.97 5.65 -1.90
CA SER A 159 9.70 4.74 -0.77
C SER A 159 8.64 3.73 -1.16
N THR A 160 8.43 2.70 -0.35
CA THR A 160 7.45 1.64 -0.60
C THR A 160 6.03 2.19 -0.84
N ASN A 161 5.63 3.25 -0.14
CA ASN A 161 4.30 3.86 -0.33
C ASN A 161 4.08 4.47 -1.73
N TRP A 162 5.14 4.80 -2.45
CA TRP A 162 5.00 5.30 -3.82
C TRP A 162 4.39 4.25 -4.75
N ALA A 163 4.64 2.96 -4.52
CA ALA A 163 4.01 1.89 -5.30
C ALA A 163 2.49 1.98 -5.21
N ARG A 164 1.94 2.11 -4.00
CA ARG A 164 0.50 2.23 -3.76
C ARG A 164 -0.10 3.50 -4.37
N HIS A 165 0.53 4.64 -4.14
CA HIS A 165 0.05 5.90 -4.71
C HIS A 165 0.13 5.93 -6.24
N SER A 166 1.16 5.30 -6.81
CA SER A 166 1.31 5.21 -8.26
C SER A 166 0.26 4.29 -8.86
N TRP A 167 0.04 3.10 -8.29
CA TRP A 167 -1.00 2.20 -8.74
C TRP A 167 -2.37 2.88 -8.73
N ALA A 168 -2.77 3.47 -7.61
CA ALA A 168 -4.06 4.17 -7.49
C ALA A 168 -4.20 5.34 -8.47
N SER A 169 -3.14 6.11 -8.67
CA SER A 169 -3.16 7.25 -9.61
C SER A 169 -3.27 6.79 -11.06
N ILE A 170 -2.53 5.72 -11.44
CA ILE A 170 -2.58 5.15 -12.78
C ILE A 170 -3.93 4.49 -13.03
N ALA A 171 -4.47 3.73 -12.07
CA ALA A 171 -5.79 3.13 -12.16
C ALA A 171 -6.86 4.18 -12.46
N THR A 172 -6.87 5.28 -11.71
CA THR A 172 -7.89 6.31 -11.89
C THR A 172 -7.67 7.14 -13.16
N LYS A 173 -6.43 7.57 -13.43
CA LYS A 173 -6.17 8.56 -14.48
C LYS A 173 -5.94 7.96 -15.86
N ASN A 174 -5.31 6.79 -15.90
CA ASN A 174 -4.84 6.19 -17.14
C ASN A 174 -5.67 4.97 -17.55
N ALA A 175 -6.10 4.16 -16.58
CA ALA A 175 -6.97 3.01 -16.82
C ALA A 175 -8.48 3.34 -16.72
N GLY A 176 -8.85 4.56 -16.29
CA GLY A 176 -10.25 4.99 -16.23
C GLY A 176 -11.08 4.32 -15.13
N ILE A 177 -10.44 3.71 -14.14
CA ILE A 177 -11.12 3.01 -13.04
C ILE A 177 -11.77 4.03 -12.09
N GLY A 178 -13.01 3.78 -11.71
CA GLY A 178 -13.77 4.62 -10.78
C GLY A 178 -13.08 4.73 -9.40
N LYS A 179 -13.23 5.89 -8.76
CA LYS A 179 -12.59 6.11 -7.44
C LYS A 179 -13.09 5.13 -6.39
N ALA A 180 -14.37 4.75 -6.43
CA ALA A 180 -14.95 3.77 -5.50
C ALA A 180 -14.29 2.39 -5.66
N ASP A 181 -14.10 1.94 -6.92
CA ASP A 181 -13.46 0.67 -7.22
C ASP A 181 -11.97 0.68 -6.81
N VAL A 182 -11.27 1.80 -7.07
CA VAL A 182 -9.88 1.96 -6.63
C VAL A 182 -9.80 1.92 -5.09
N ASP A 183 -10.72 2.56 -4.41
CA ASP A 183 -10.76 2.59 -2.95
C ASP A 183 -11.03 1.19 -2.38
N PHE A 184 -11.97 0.45 -2.98
CA PHE A 184 -12.25 -0.95 -2.67
C PHE A 184 -11.01 -1.84 -2.92
N CYS A 185 -10.37 -1.76 -4.09
CA CYS A 185 -9.15 -2.52 -4.42
C CYS A 185 -7.98 -2.21 -3.46
N LEU A 186 -7.93 -1.00 -2.92
CA LEU A 186 -6.97 -0.62 -1.90
C LEU A 186 -7.36 -1.12 -0.50
N GLY A 187 -8.53 -1.72 -0.35
CA GLY A 187 -9.06 -2.21 0.93
C GLY A 187 -9.40 -1.09 1.91
N HIS A 188 -9.86 0.04 1.45
CA HIS A 188 -10.38 1.07 2.33
C HIS A 188 -11.83 0.73 2.70
N VAL A 189 -12.14 0.76 3.99
CA VAL A 189 -13.52 0.61 4.47
C VAL A 189 -14.22 1.96 4.30
N ASN A 190 -15.26 1.99 3.49
CA ASN A 190 -16.13 3.16 3.39
C ASN A 190 -17.29 3.00 4.39
N ASN A 191 -17.30 3.85 5.42
CA ASN A 191 -18.34 3.79 6.45
C ASN A 191 -19.75 4.08 5.89
N ASP A 192 -19.85 4.78 4.77
CA ASP A 192 -21.13 5.13 4.14
C ASP A 192 -21.83 3.91 3.53
N PHE A 193 -21.10 2.86 3.18
CA PHE A 193 -21.61 1.62 2.57
C PHE A 193 -21.67 0.43 3.51
N LYS A 194 -21.31 0.58 4.78
CA LYS A 194 -21.27 -0.52 5.77
C LYS A 194 -22.54 -1.38 5.83
N MET A 195 -23.69 -0.76 5.65
CA MET A 195 -24.96 -1.49 5.67
C MET A 195 -25.18 -2.30 4.39
N ALA A 196 -24.76 -1.79 3.25
CA ALA A 196 -24.83 -2.51 1.98
C ALA A 196 -23.86 -3.68 1.94
N ASP A 197 -22.65 -3.52 2.50
CA ASP A 197 -21.60 -4.54 2.55
C ASP A 197 -22.01 -5.82 3.32
N ILE A 198 -23.05 -5.75 4.18
CA ILE A 198 -23.60 -6.91 4.89
C ILE A 198 -24.42 -7.82 3.96
N TYR A 199 -25.00 -7.26 2.89
CA TYR A 199 -25.93 -7.93 2.00
C TYR A 199 -25.33 -8.30 0.65
N ILE A 200 -24.13 -7.78 0.33
CA ILE A 200 -23.49 -7.98 -0.97
C ILE A 200 -22.30 -8.91 -0.81
N ASP A 201 -22.30 -10.00 -1.58
CA ASP A 201 -21.13 -10.88 -1.68
C ASP A 201 -19.96 -10.13 -2.29
N ILE A 202 -18.78 -10.33 -1.73
CA ILE A 202 -17.56 -9.65 -2.16
C ILE A 202 -17.13 -10.21 -3.52
N ASP A 203 -17.21 -9.39 -4.56
CA ASP A 203 -16.70 -9.71 -5.89
C ASP A 203 -15.32 -9.11 -6.15
N TYR A 204 -14.30 -9.92 -6.03
CA TYR A 204 -12.92 -9.52 -6.35
C TYR A 204 -12.64 -9.40 -7.85
N SER A 205 -13.55 -9.78 -8.74
CA SER A 205 -13.38 -9.64 -10.19
C SER A 205 -13.19 -8.17 -10.60
N ILE A 206 -13.77 -7.25 -9.84
CA ILE A 206 -13.57 -5.80 -10.01
C ILE A 206 -12.08 -5.45 -9.83
N CYS A 207 -11.47 -5.95 -8.77
CA CYS A 207 -10.05 -5.72 -8.49
C CYS A 207 -9.15 -6.42 -9.51
N ASP A 208 -9.50 -7.63 -9.95
CA ASP A 208 -8.76 -8.35 -10.98
C ASP A 208 -8.75 -7.59 -12.31
N LYS A 209 -9.92 -7.10 -12.74
CA LYS A 209 -10.06 -6.28 -13.96
C LYS A 209 -9.28 -4.96 -13.83
N ALA A 210 -9.41 -4.29 -12.69
CA ALA A 210 -8.71 -3.03 -12.43
C ALA A 210 -7.19 -3.23 -12.44
N ASN A 211 -6.68 -4.25 -11.76
CA ASN A 211 -5.25 -4.55 -11.73
C ASN A 211 -4.74 -4.90 -13.12
N ARG A 212 -5.45 -5.78 -13.85
CA ARG A 212 -5.06 -6.14 -15.22
C ARG A 212 -4.99 -4.92 -16.14
N ALA A 213 -5.97 -4.02 -16.08
CA ALA A 213 -5.97 -2.80 -16.88
C ALA A 213 -4.77 -1.90 -16.56
N VAL A 214 -4.38 -1.78 -15.29
CA VAL A 214 -3.18 -1.03 -14.89
C VAL A 214 -1.91 -1.70 -15.41
N LEU A 215 -1.80 -3.03 -15.30
CA LEU A 215 -0.59 -3.76 -15.72
C LEU A 215 -0.44 -3.80 -17.23
N ASP A 216 -1.54 -3.82 -17.98
CA ASP A 216 -1.49 -3.75 -19.47
C ASP A 216 -0.88 -2.45 -19.96
N LEU A 217 -1.04 -1.32 -19.25
CA LEU A 217 -0.37 -0.06 -19.57
C LEU A 217 1.15 -0.12 -19.42
N LEU A 218 1.67 -1.12 -18.68
CA LEU A 218 3.10 -1.33 -18.55
C LEU A 218 3.70 -2.19 -19.67
N LYS A 219 2.88 -2.85 -20.47
CA LYS A 219 3.37 -3.60 -21.64
C LYS A 219 4.11 -2.65 -22.58
N LYS A 220 5.13 -3.17 -23.27
CA LYS A 220 5.76 -2.41 -24.37
C LYS A 220 4.70 -2.28 -25.46
N ASN A 221 4.54 -1.07 -25.98
CA ASN A 221 3.84 -0.92 -27.25
C ASN A 221 4.67 -1.69 -28.28
N GLU A 222 4.10 -2.77 -28.82
CA GLU A 222 4.65 -3.47 -29.98
C GLU A 222 4.63 -2.54 -31.18
#